data_d8de730daa3b192d085f4c26c34f04bc
#
_entry.id   d8de730daa3b192d085f4c26c34f04bc
#
_cell.length_a   1.000
_cell.length_b   1.000
_cell.length_c   1.000
_cell.angle_alpha   90.00
_cell.angle_beta   90.00
_cell.angle_gamma   90.00
#
_symmetry.space_group_name_H-M   'P 1'
#
loop_
_entity.id
_entity.type
_entity.pdbx_description
1 polymer ?
#
loop_
_entity_poly.entity_id
_entity_poly.type
_entity_poly.pdbx_seq_one_letter_code
_entity_poly.pdbx_strand_id
1 'polypeptide(L)'
;MRTKIKVQNFAKIEYAEIYVDDFVLFVGDNNSGKTLLMELIYGIIHFIQEWKADCSVVKTMETEYVKYIRFDQEWYLDVENKINLYLKEHKNQFIVDTFKTLIPLERVSIHFEEYEDFFYIATVSESISLEKQKPNGERETVLENLQTPDDEMDMLTHRILTDMLGMRMDEKQLFVPAARAGLQMLYRYLFAETTSENAGLPLPVADFLKFIQTYAGTGALTPEEYDLLAFIENRLLNGKVAYENGQFVFQEKESVIPLTYASSMIHELSILPSILNASQQIRYVYYDEVENSVHPLLQGIVAQTLIRFCNLGKKLLISTHSDTMAGKLNNIILLSRMKNIADRNKKIEKIGLSNKDLLDESKHVMVYEFVKHREGSVTVENLEFMSYPKIGYEFERFNENIDQLYDESASIMEDE
;
A
#
# COMPACT_ATOMS: atom_id res chain seq x y z
N MET A 1 8.61 13.59 3.11
CA MET A 1 7.55 14.12 2.20
C MET A 1 6.35 13.21 2.28
N ARG A 2 5.14 13.78 2.28
CA ARG A 2 3.86 13.05 2.39
C ARG A 2 3.00 13.41 1.17
N THR A 3 2.40 12.41 0.57
CA THR A 3 1.46 12.58 -0.54
C THR A 3 0.04 12.52 0.00
N LYS A 4 -0.74 13.56 -0.27
CA LYS A 4 -2.14 13.66 0.11
C LYS A 4 -3.01 13.64 -1.14
N ILE A 5 -4.02 12.81 -1.15
CA ILE A 5 -5.00 12.69 -2.23
C ILE A 5 -6.36 13.16 -1.71
N LYS A 6 -6.98 14.12 -2.41
CA LYS A 6 -8.33 14.61 -2.13
C LYS A 6 -9.27 14.17 -3.22
N VAL A 7 -10.40 13.62 -2.83
CA VAL A 7 -11.44 13.08 -3.73
C VAL A 7 -12.79 13.67 -3.35
N GLN A 8 -13.54 14.14 -4.35
CA GLN A 8 -14.88 14.68 -4.17
C GLN A 8 -15.86 13.99 -5.13
N ASN A 9 -16.98 13.55 -4.57
CA ASN A 9 -18.08 12.90 -5.30
C ASN A 9 -17.60 11.79 -6.26
N PHE A 10 -16.92 10.79 -5.67
CA PHE A 10 -16.46 9.60 -6.38
C PHE A 10 -17.40 8.43 -6.08
N ALA A 11 -18.19 8.03 -7.07
CA ALA A 11 -19.26 7.05 -6.93
C ALA A 11 -20.18 7.45 -5.75
N LYS A 12 -20.14 6.74 -4.63
CA LYS A 12 -20.89 7.06 -3.41
C LYS A 12 -20.10 7.84 -2.36
N ILE A 13 -18.80 8.05 -2.57
CA ILE A 13 -17.95 8.78 -1.65
C ILE A 13 -18.10 10.27 -1.91
N GLU A 14 -18.66 10.99 -0.94
CA GLU A 14 -18.84 12.45 -1.04
C GLU A 14 -17.51 13.17 -0.93
N TYR A 15 -16.71 12.80 0.05
CA TYR A 15 -15.41 13.39 0.31
C TYR A 15 -14.45 12.40 0.97
N ALA A 16 -13.20 12.44 0.52
CA ALA A 16 -12.09 11.74 1.15
C ALA A 16 -10.81 12.57 1.04
N GLU A 17 -10.02 12.59 2.11
CA GLU A 17 -8.69 13.17 2.16
C GLU A 17 -7.74 12.14 2.74
N ILE A 18 -6.91 11.55 1.89
CA ILE A 18 -6.11 10.38 2.21
C ILE A 18 -4.62 10.71 2.12
N TYR A 19 -3.89 10.47 3.19
CA TYR A 19 -2.43 10.42 3.17
C TYR A 19 -1.95 9.04 2.75
N VAL A 20 -1.10 8.99 1.72
CA VAL A 20 -0.45 7.75 1.28
C VAL A 20 0.83 7.59 2.10
N ASP A 21 0.71 6.92 3.23
CA ASP A 21 1.75 6.81 4.24
C ASP A 21 2.34 5.39 4.33
N ASP A 22 3.17 5.11 5.35
CA ASP A 22 3.80 3.79 5.51
C ASP A 22 2.78 2.68 5.78
N PHE A 23 1.76 2.98 6.61
CA PHE A 23 0.69 2.05 6.93
C PHE A 23 -0.66 2.76 6.94
N VAL A 24 -1.51 2.44 5.98
CA VAL A 24 -2.85 3.03 5.84
C VAL A 24 -3.88 1.93 5.99
N LEU A 25 -4.83 2.12 6.92
CA LEU A 25 -5.90 1.18 7.20
C LEU A 25 -7.25 1.81 6.86
N PHE A 26 -8.01 1.15 5.99
CA PHE A 26 -9.40 1.47 5.68
C PHE A 26 -10.32 0.51 6.43
N VAL A 27 -11.19 1.04 7.30
CA VAL A 27 -12.19 0.29 8.05
C VAL A 27 -13.60 0.74 7.69
N GLY A 28 -14.59 -0.09 7.92
CA GLY A 28 -16.00 0.21 7.71
C GLY A 28 -16.76 -0.92 7.03
N ASP A 29 -18.07 -0.73 6.89
CA ASP A 29 -19.01 -1.73 6.39
C ASP A 29 -18.72 -2.22 4.98
N ASN A 30 -19.27 -3.38 4.64
CA ASN A 30 -19.26 -3.88 3.28
C ASN A 30 -19.97 -2.88 2.35
N ASN A 31 -19.46 -2.81 1.13
CA ASN A 31 -20.01 -1.90 0.13
C ASN A 31 -19.95 -0.41 0.55
N SER A 32 -18.96 0.02 1.34
CA SER A 32 -18.73 1.43 1.70
C SER A 32 -17.86 2.19 0.69
N GLY A 33 -17.24 1.48 -0.27
CA GLY A 33 -16.39 2.09 -1.32
C GLY A 33 -14.89 2.00 -1.04
N LYS A 34 -14.46 1.23 -0.03
CA LYS A 34 -13.03 1.04 0.30
C LYS A 34 -12.22 0.56 -0.91
N THR A 35 -12.63 -0.54 -1.52
CA THR A 35 -11.99 -1.10 -2.73
C THR A 35 -11.89 -0.07 -3.85
N LEU A 36 -13.00 0.63 -4.17
CA LEU A 36 -13.00 1.65 -5.23
C LEU A 36 -12.01 2.79 -4.95
N LEU A 37 -11.92 3.25 -3.71
CA LEU A 37 -10.98 4.29 -3.33
C LEU A 37 -9.53 3.79 -3.38
N MET A 38 -9.29 2.55 -2.96
CA MET A 38 -7.97 1.90 -3.09
C MET A 38 -7.52 1.79 -4.54
N GLU A 39 -8.41 1.34 -5.42
CA GLU A 39 -8.15 1.24 -6.87
C GLU A 39 -7.90 2.61 -7.50
N LEU A 40 -8.64 3.66 -7.08
CA LEU A 40 -8.40 5.03 -7.52
C LEU A 40 -7.00 5.51 -7.10
N ILE A 41 -6.62 5.29 -5.84
CA ILE A 41 -5.29 5.65 -5.32
C ILE A 41 -4.20 4.88 -6.09
N TYR A 42 -4.41 3.59 -6.34
CA TYR A 42 -3.51 2.77 -7.16
C TYR A 42 -3.30 3.39 -8.55
N GLY A 43 -4.39 3.74 -9.23
CA GLY A 43 -4.34 4.37 -10.54
C GLY A 43 -3.61 5.72 -10.54
N ILE A 44 -3.80 6.53 -9.49
CA ILE A 44 -3.10 7.81 -9.32
C ILE A 44 -1.59 7.61 -9.15
N ILE A 45 -1.18 6.69 -8.28
CA ILE A 45 0.26 6.40 -8.07
C ILE A 45 0.88 5.83 -9.34
N HIS A 46 0.19 4.93 -10.03
CA HIS A 46 0.62 4.40 -11.33
C HIS A 46 0.79 5.51 -12.37
N PHE A 47 -0.18 6.41 -12.47
CA PHE A 47 -0.12 7.57 -13.36
C PHE A 47 1.09 8.46 -13.05
N ILE A 48 1.33 8.78 -11.78
CA ILE A 48 2.48 9.62 -11.39
C ILE A 48 3.81 8.94 -11.75
N GLN A 49 3.90 7.62 -11.59
CA GLN A 49 5.10 6.86 -11.94
C GLN A 49 5.40 6.86 -13.45
N GLU A 50 4.37 6.92 -14.29
CA GLU A 50 4.51 6.91 -15.74
C GLU A 50 4.46 8.32 -16.35
N TRP A 51 4.17 9.34 -15.55
CA TRP A 51 3.95 10.70 -16.02
C TRP A 51 5.26 11.33 -16.51
N LYS A 52 5.22 11.80 -17.75
CA LYS A 52 6.28 12.58 -18.38
C LYS A 52 5.88 14.04 -18.39
N ALA A 53 6.49 14.84 -17.52
CA ALA A 53 6.20 16.26 -17.42
C ALA A 53 7.23 17.08 -18.19
N ASP A 54 6.77 17.99 -19.00
CA ASP A 54 7.58 19.13 -19.43
C ASP A 54 7.71 20.11 -18.26
N CYS A 55 8.83 20.04 -17.55
CA CYS A 55 9.12 20.86 -16.39
C CYS A 55 9.99 22.05 -16.78
N SER A 56 9.34 23.17 -17.05
CA SER A 56 9.98 24.41 -17.51
C SER A 56 10.65 25.24 -16.40
N VAL A 57 10.34 24.98 -15.12
CA VAL A 57 10.83 25.77 -13.97
C VAL A 57 12.02 25.07 -13.33
N VAL A 58 13.16 25.06 -14.00
CA VAL A 58 14.38 24.48 -13.46
C VAL A 58 15.46 25.57 -13.40
N LYS A 59 16.03 25.78 -12.22
CA LYS A 59 17.18 26.69 -12.05
C LYS A 59 18.46 25.96 -12.45
N THR A 60 19.05 26.38 -13.56
CA THR A 60 20.30 25.80 -14.05
C THR A 60 21.45 26.75 -13.76
N MET A 61 22.59 26.22 -13.33
CA MET A 61 23.88 26.85 -13.32
C MET A 61 24.81 26.01 -14.18
N GLU A 62 25.41 26.62 -15.20
CA GLU A 62 26.35 25.94 -16.09
C GLU A 62 27.78 26.46 -15.81
N THR A 63 28.71 25.54 -15.70
CA THR A 63 30.13 25.75 -15.73
C THR A 63 30.68 25.13 -17.01
N GLU A 64 31.96 25.38 -17.35
CA GLU A 64 32.60 24.85 -18.57
C GLU A 64 32.53 23.31 -18.70
N TYR A 65 32.34 22.59 -17.57
CA TYR A 65 32.39 21.11 -17.54
C TYR A 65 31.21 20.47 -16.83
N VAL A 66 30.38 21.23 -16.11
CA VAL A 66 29.32 20.67 -15.27
C VAL A 66 28.07 21.56 -15.33
N LYS A 67 26.93 20.93 -15.54
CA LYS A 67 25.61 21.55 -15.45
C LYS A 67 24.97 21.14 -14.12
N TYR A 68 24.60 22.13 -13.31
CA TYR A 68 23.84 21.92 -12.07
C TYR A 68 22.39 22.28 -12.31
N ILE A 69 21.50 21.38 -11.96
CA ILE A 69 20.05 21.56 -12.06
C ILE A 69 19.48 21.47 -10.65
N ARG A 70 18.75 22.49 -10.24
CA ARG A 70 18.16 22.55 -8.91
C ARG A 70 16.64 22.40 -8.99
N PHE A 71 16.08 21.46 -8.23
CA PHE A 71 14.67 21.24 -8.04
C PHE A 71 14.30 21.72 -6.64
N ASP A 72 13.57 22.83 -6.53
CA ASP A 72 13.19 23.47 -5.28
C ASP A 72 11.67 23.54 -5.12
N GLN A 73 11.19 24.22 -4.06
CA GLN A 73 9.78 24.34 -3.75
C GLN A 73 8.93 24.87 -4.91
N GLU A 74 9.47 25.80 -5.70
CA GLU A 74 8.77 26.36 -6.85
C GLU A 74 8.53 25.28 -7.93
N TRP A 75 9.53 24.43 -8.14
CA TRP A 75 9.42 23.27 -9.03
C TRP A 75 8.35 22.26 -8.55
N TYR A 76 8.33 21.94 -7.25
CA TYR A 76 7.34 21.01 -6.70
C TYR A 76 5.92 21.53 -6.89
N LEU A 77 5.69 22.81 -6.64
CA LEU A 77 4.38 23.44 -6.84
C LEU A 77 3.97 23.46 -8.32
N ASP A 78 4.92 23.69 -9.23
CA ASP A 78 4.65 23.63 -10.68
C ASP A 78 4.24 22.22 -11.09
N VAL A 79 4.97 21.20 -10.64
CA VAL A 79 4.67 19.79 -10.91
C VAL A 79 3.29 19.40 -10.34
N GLU A 80 3.01 19.75 -9.09
CA GLU A 80 1.71 19.50 -8.45
C GLU A 80 0.56 20.13 -9.25
N ASN A 81 0.74 21.39 -9.67
CA ASN A 81 -0.24 22.09 -10.47
C ASN A 81 -0.46 21.44 -11.85
N LYS A 82 0.59 21.00 -12.51
CA LYS A 82 0.52 20.30 -13.80
C LYS A 82 -0.19 18.95 -13.69
N ILE A 83 0.12 18.14 -12.67
CA ILE A 83 -0.57 16.89 -12.40
C ILE A 83 -2.05 17.16 -12.14
N ASN A 84 -2.38 18.13 -11.29
CA ASN A 84 -3.76 18.44 -10.96
C ASN A 84 -4.54 19.01 -12.15
N LEU A 85 -3.89 19.80 -13.01
CA LEU A 85 -4.49 20.29 -14.26
C LEU A 85 -4.79 19.11 -15.21
N TYR A 86 -3.83 18.21 -15.41
CA TYR A 86 -4.03 17.01 -16.23
C TYR A 86 -5.18 16.17 -15.72
N LEU A 87 -5.20 15.85 -14.43
CA LEU A 87 -6.29 15.08 -13.82
C LEU A 87 -7.64 15.75 -13.99
N LYS A 88 -7.70 17.07 -13.97
CA LYS A 88 -8.93 17.84 -14.21
C LYS A 88 -9.39 17.76 -15.66
N GLU A 89 -8.49 17.94 -16.61
CA GLU A 89 -8.80 17.98 -18.04
C GLU A 89 -9.07 16.59 -18.64
N HIS A 90 -8.34 15.57 -18.18
CA HIS A 90 -8.41 14.18 -18.69
C HIS A 90 -9.10 13.22 -17.72
N LYS A 91 -9.87 13.74 -16.77
CA LYS A 91 -10.52 12.98 -15.72
C LYS A 91 -11.21 11.70 -16.19
N ASN A 92 -12.06 11.81 -17.21
CA ASN A 92 -12.82 10.68 -17.74
C ASN A 92 -11.91 9.62 -18.38
N GLN A 93 -10.86 10.05 -19.09
CA GLN A 93 -9.89 9.13 -19.65
C GLN A 93 -9.13 8.39 -18.55
N PHE A 94 -8.64 9.11 -17.54
CA PHE A 94 -7.96 8.53 -16.38
C PHE A 94 -8.84 7.49 -15.66
N ILE A 95 -10.14 7.78 -15.45
CA ILE A 95 -11.09 6.83 -14.86
C ILE A 95 -11.26 5.60 -15.75
N VAL A 96 -11.41 5.77 -17.07
CA VAL A 96 -11.54 4.64 -18.00
C VAL A 96 -10.24 3.81 -18.05
N ASP A 97 -9.09 4.45 -18.00
CA ASP A 97 -7.80 3.73 -18.01
C ASP A 97 -7.64 2.89 -16.75
N THR A 98 -8.07 3.41 -15.59
CA THR A 98 -7.99 2.70 -14.30
C THR A 98 -9.05 1.60 -14.17
N PHE A 99 -10.33 1.93 -14.47
CA PHE A 99 -11.47 1.05 -14.15
C PHE A 99 -12.07 0.33 -15.37
N LYS A 100 -11.64 0.66 -16.60
CA LYS A 100 -12.21 0.20 -17.86
C LYS A 100 -13.70 0.53 -18.05
N THR A 101 -14.21 1.41 -17.22
CA THR A 101 -15.57 1.93 -17.27
C THR A 101 -15.62 3.34 -16.70
N LEU A 102 -16.66 4.10 -17.05
CA LEU A 102 -16.88 5.41 -16.47
C LEU A 102 -17.49 5.25 -15.08
N ILE A 103 -16.80 5.79 -14.07
CA ILE A 103 -17.30 5.93 -12.71
C ILE A 103 -17.42 7.43 -12.43
N PRO A 104 -18.56 7.91 -11.88
CA PRO A 104 -18.74 9.32 -11.55
C PRO A 104 -17.64 9.79 -10.58
N LEU A 105 -16.96 10.87 -10.96
CA LEU A 105 -15.97 11.55 -10.15
C LEU A 105 -16.07 13.05 -10.45
N GLU A 106 -16.32 13.87 -9.42
CA GLU A 106 -16.35 15.31 -9.62
C GLU A 106 -14.94 15.87 -9.68
N ARG A 107 -14.14 15.62 -8.64
CA ARG A 107 -12.80 16.14 -8.54
C ARG A 107 -11.86 15.16 -7.84
N VAL A 108 -10.63 15.10 -8.34
CA VAL A 108 -9.49 14.51 -7.65
C VAL A 108 -8.33 15.49 -7.71
N SER A 109 -7.55 15.58 -6.63
CA SER A 109 -6.32 16.37 -6.60
C SER A 109 -5.28 15.72 -5.70
N ILE A 110 -4.02 15.97 -6.02
CA ILE A 110 -2.85 15.48 -5.29
C ILE A 110 -2.15 16.68 -4.70
N HIS A 111 -1.64 16.52 -3.49
CA HIS A 111 -0.84 17.51 -2.79
C HIS A 111 0.39 16.83 -2.20
N PHE A 112 1.55 17.43 -2.43
CA PHE A 112 2.80 17.02 -1.81
C PHE A 112 3.07 17.92 -0.61
N GLU A 113 3.19 17.35 0.57
CA GLU A 113 3.46 18.07 1.82
C GLU A 113 4.86 17.76 2.34
N GLU A 114 5.42 18.65 3.17
CA GLU A 114 6.74 18.48 3.82
C GLU A 114 7.93 18.49 2.85
N TYR A 115 7.81 19.16 1.69
CA TYR A 115 8.94 19.35 0.76
C TYR A 115 9.76 20.63 1.06
N GLU A 116 9.38 21.40 2.07
CA GLU A 116 10.09 22.64 2.45
C GLU A 116 11.49 22.37 3.00
N ASP A 117 11.71 21.15 3.53
CA ASP A 117 12.93 20.79 4.25
C ASP A 117 14.05 20.22 3.38
N PHE A 118 13.86 20.11 2.05
CA PHE A 118 14.90 19.62 1.18
C PHE A 118 14.66 19.99 -0.30
N PHE A 119 15.73 19.90 -1.09
CA PHE A 119 15.69 20.07 -2.53
C PHE A 119 16.69 19.12 -3.20
N TYR A 120 16.48 18.86 -4.49
CA TYR A 120 17.36 18.02 -5.28
C TYR A 120 18.33 18.86 -6.09
N ILE A 121 19.55 18.33 -6.26
CA ILE A 121 20.59 18.90 -7.13
C ILE A 121 21.02 17.79 -8.08
N ALA A 122 20.82 18.00 -9.37
CA ALA A 122 21.36 17.13 -10.40
C ALA A 122 22.69 17.72 -10.91
N THR A 123 23.75 16.92 -10.89
CA THR A 123 25.02 17.24 -11.50
C THR A 123 25.12 16.44 -12.79
N VAL A 124 25.27 17.15 -13.92
CA VAL A 124 25.36 16.56 -15.26
C VAL A 124 26.75 16.82 -15.80
N SER A 125 27.54 15.76 -16.06
CA SER A 125 28.86 15.79 -16.68
C SER A 125 28.98 14.66 -17.70
N GLU A 126 29.91 13.75 -17.55
CA GLU A 126 29.96 12.48 -18.28
C GLU A 126 28.88 11.48 -17.82
N SER A 127 28.36 11.68 -16.61
CA SER A 127 27.25 10.92 -16.03
C SER A 127 26.36 11.85 -15.20
N ILE A 128 25.13 11.41 -14.93
CA ILE A 128 24.19 12.16 -14.07
C ILE A 128 24.30 11.63 -12.65
N SER A 129 24.36 12.54 -11.69
CA SER A 129 24.23 12.27 -10.27
C SER A 129 23.15 13.18 -9.68
N LEU A 130 22.20 12.61 -8.94
CA LEU A 130 21.12 13.31 -8.27
C LEU A 130 21.31 13.21 -6.76
N GLU A 131 21.44 14.36 -6.12
CA GLU A 131 21.57 14.48 -4.67
C GLU A 131 20.35 15.17 -4.06
N LYS A 132 19.85 14.63 -2.94
CA LYS A 132 18.87 15.28 -2.09
C LYS A 132 19.58 16.03 -0.99
N GLN A 133 19.36 17.33 -0.89
CA GLN A 133 19.98 18.19 0.12
C GLN A 133 18.95 18.59 1.18
N LYS A 134 19.28 18.36 2.46
CA LYS A 134 18.52 18.81 3.63
C LYS A 134 18.86 20.24 4.01
N PRO A 135 18.00 20.94 4.79
CA PRO A 135 18.27 22.32 5.25
C PRO A 135 19.55 22.48 6.05
N ASN A 136 19.97 21.43 6.78
CA ASN A 136 21.23 21.41 7.55
C ASN A 136 22.48 21.28 6.66
N GLY A 137 22.31 21.19 5.33
CA GLY A 137 23.40 21.05 4.36
C GLY A 137 23.84 19.61 4.10
N GLU A 138 23.30 18.63 4.82
CA GLU A 138 23.55 17.20 4.52
C GLU A 138 23.01 16.84 3.15
N ARG A 139 23.79 16.01 2.42
CA ARG A 139 23.40 15.50 1.11
C ARG A 139 23.30 13.98 1.14
N GLU A 140 22.30 13.49 0.48
CA GLU A 140 22.06 12.06 0.27
C GLU A 140 22.02 11.80 -1.24
N THR A 141 22.85 10.87 -1.72
CA THR A 141 22.85 10.50 -3.12
C THR A 141 21.64 9.62 -3.43
N VAL A 142 20.80 10.10 -4.35
CA VAL A 142 19.59 9.39 -4.80
C VAL A 142 19.88 8.57 -6.05
N LEU A 143 20.81 9.02 -6.88
CA LEU A 143 21.16 8.44 -8.17
C LEU A 143 22.62 8.73 -8.51
N GLU A 144 23.36 7.74 -9.01
CA GLU A 144 24.74 7.89 -9.49
C GLU A 144 24.96 7.19 -10.83
N ASN A 145 25.90 7.74 -11.61
CA ASN A 145 26.52 7.08 -12.77
C ASN A 145 25.58 6.68 -13.91
N LEU A 146 24.47 7.42 -14.12
CA LEU A 146 23.68 7.20 -15.32
C LEU A 146 24.35 7.84 -16.55
N GLN A 147 24.44 7.08 -17.61
CA GLN A 147 24.78 7.64 -18.91
C GLN A 147 23.59 8.42 -19.43
N THR A 148 23.86 9.64 -19.89
CA THR A 148 22.84 10.60 -20.37
C THR A 148 22.11 10.05 -21.60
N PRO A 149 20.84 9.72 -21.52
CA PRO A 149 19.95 9.63 -22.71
C PRO A 149 19.51 11.04 -23.14
N ASP A 150 19.01 11.14 -24.37
CA ASP A 150 18.52 12.41 -24.96
C ASP A 150 17.39 13.09 -24.13
N ASP A 151 16.75 12.37 -23.18
CA ASP A 151 15.65 12.83 -22.33
C ASP A 151 16.06 13.00 -20.85
N GLU A 152 17.19 13.63 -20.56
CA GLU A 152 17.76 13.80 -19.20
C GLU A 152 16.75 14.36 -18.18
N MET A 153 15.99 15.36 -18.58
CA MET A 153 15.07 16.06 -17.68
C MET A 153 13.87 15.21 -17.31
N ASP A 154 13.30 14.48 -18.25
CA ASP A 154 12.18 13.56 -18.01
C ASP A 154 12.58 12.46 -17.03
N MET A 155 13.78 11.90 -17.18
CA MET A 155 14.31 10.88 -16.30
C MET A 155 14.55 11.43 -14.87
N LEU A 156 15.14 12.61 -14.73
CA LEU A 156 15.35 13.24 -13.43
C LEU A 156 14.03 13.58 -12.75
N THR A 157 13.08 14.14 -13.49
CA THR A 157 11.72 14.40 -13.00
C THR A 157 11.05 13.12 -12.52
N HIS A 158 11.07 12.09 -13.34
CA HIS A 158 10.52 10.80 -12.99
C HIS A 158 11.18 10.21 -11.73
N ARG A 159 12.50 10.32 -11.61
CA ARG A 159 13.23 9.87 -10.43
C ARG A 159 12.83 10.63 -9.17
N ILE A 160 12.72 11.94 -9.24
CA ILE A 160 12.30 12.76 -8.11
C ILE A 160 10.86 12.43 -7.71
N LEU A 161 9.94 12.30 -8.68
CA LEU A 161 8.56 11.94 -8.39
C LEU A 161 8.44 10.56 -7.73
N THR A 162 9.19 9.56 -8.18
CA THR A 162 9.21 8.25 -7.54
C THR A 162 9.77 8.30 -6.12
N ASP A 163 10.85 9.09 -5.89
CA ASP A 163 11.37 9.29 -4.54
C ASP A 163 10.38 10.04 -3.63
N MET A 164 9.65 11.02 -4.16
CA MET A 164 8.56 11.72 -3.45
C MET A 164 7.46 10.75 -3.01
N LEU A 165 7.17 9.72 -3.78
CA LEU A 165 6.29 8.62 -3.40
C LEU A 165 6.96 7.64 -2.42
N GLY A 166 8.25 7.81 -2.11
CA GLY A 166 9.04 6.89 -1.29
C GLY A 166 9.31 5.56 -1.98
N MET A 167 9.50 5.59 -3.30
CA MET A 167 9.84 4.43 -4.15
C MET A 167 11.18 4.64 -4.84
N ARG A 168 11.81 3.53 -5.25
CA ARG A 168 12.91 3.54 -6.20
C ARG A 168 12.41 3.27 -7.61
N MET A 169 13.21 3.56 -8.62
CA MET A 169 12.81 3.34 -10.02
C MET A 169 12.53 1.87 -10.36
N ASP A 170 13.19 0.95 -9.67
CA ASP A 170 13.04 -0.51 -9.81
C ASP A 170 11.92 -1.09 -8.95
N GLU A 171 11.36 -0.30 -8.03
CA GLU A 171 10.28 -0.73 -7.15
C GLU A 171 8.92 -0.57 -7.82
N LYS A 172 8.02 -1.50 -7.48
CA LYS A 172 6.67 -1.58 -8.04
C LYS A 172 5.61 -1.48 -6.96
N GLN A 173 4.41 -1.19 -7.40
CA GLN A 173 3.20 -1.35 -6.61
C GLN A 173 2.49 -2.64 -6.99
N LEU A 174 1.77 -3.22 -6.05
CA LEU A 174 0.94 -4.41 -6.25
C LEU A 174 -0.40 -4.24 -5.57
N PHE A 175 -1.47 -4.38 -6.31
CA PHE A 175 -2.82 -4.49 -5.77
C PHE A 175 -3.16 -5.97 -5.57
N VAL A 176 -3.57 -6.34 -4.37
CA VAL A 176 -4.02 -7.70 -4.01
C VAL A 176 -5.53 -7.65 -3.81
N PRO A 177 -6.33 -8.04 -4.80
CA PRO A 177 -7.78 -7.90 -4.75
C PRO A 177 -8.43 -8.85 -3.74
N ALA A 178 -9.64 -8.52 -3.28
CA ALA A 178 -10.42 -9.40 -2.40
C ALA A 178 -10.71 -10.77 -3.05
N ALA A 179 -10.91 -10.81 -4.37
CA ALA A 179 -11.14 -12.04 -5.14
C ALA A 179 -9.86 -12.82 -5.54
N ARG A 180 -8.72 -12.53 -4.90
CA ARG A 180 -7.38 -13.06 -5.27
C ARG A 180 -7.29 -14.57 -5.42
N ALA A 181 -7.95 -15.34 -4.55
CA ALA A 181 -7.95 -16.81 -4.67
C ALA A 181 -8.59 -17.27 -5.98
N GLY A 182 -9.74 -16.74 -6.34
CA GLY A 182 -10.42 -17.06 -7.61
C GLY A 182 -9.58 -16.64 -8.83
N LEU A 183 -8.98 -15.46 -8.78
CA LEU A 183 -8.12 -14.95 -9.83
C LEU A 183 -6.85 -15.81 -10.00
N GLN A 184 -6.22 -16.24 -8.91
CA GLN A 184 -5.08 -17.17 -8.94
C GLN A 184 -5.44 -18.52 -9.55
N MET A 185 -6.65 -19.03 -9.32
CA MET A 185 -7.10 -20.28 -9.92
C MET A 185 -7.35 -20.14 -11.43
N LEU A 186 -7.87 -19.00 -11.87
CA LEU A 186 -8.34 -18.78 -13.23
C LEU A 186 -7.31 -18.09 -14.15
N TYR A 187 -6.21 -17.55 -13.62
CA TYR A 187 -5.30 -16.69 -14.40
C TYR A 187 -4.81 -17.34 -15.70
N ARG A 188 -4.52 -18.65 -15.69
CA ARG A 188 -4.06 -19.37 -16.88
C ARG A 188 -5.11 -19.42 -17.99
N TYR A 189 -6.39 -19.53 -17.62
CA TYR A 189 -7.50 -19.53 -18.57
C TYR A 189 -7.78 -18.12 -19.09
N LEU A 190 -7.68 -17.12 -18.23
CA LEU A 190 -7.91 -15.71 -18.58
C LEU A 190 -6.85 -15.20 -19.59
N PHE A 191 -5.60 -15.64 -19.48
CA PHE A 191 -4.52 -15.22 -20.37
C PHE A 191 -4.33 -16.14 -21.60
N ALA A 192 -4.87 -17.35 -21.61
CA ALA A 192 -4.78 -18.24 -22.77
C ALA A 192 -5.62 -17.74 -23.96
N GLU A 193 -6.67 -16.98 -23.69
CA GLU A 193 -7.63 -16.53 -24.70
C GLU A 193 -7.57 -15.02 -25.02
N THR A 194 -6.89 -14.21 -24.19
CA THR A 194 -6.84 -12.75 -24.35
C THR A 194 -5.43 -12.20 -24.07
N THR A 195 -4.97 -11.30 -24.94
CA THR A 195 -3.89 -10.39 -24.57
C THR A 195 -4.40 -9.45 -23.46
N SER A 196 -3.57 -9.14 -22.46
CA SER A 196 -3.94 -8.36 -21.27
C SER A 196 -4.66 -7.03 -21.57
N GLU A 197 -4.41 -6.45 -22.75
CA GLU A 197 -5.02 -5.20 -23.21
C GLU A 197 -6.50 -5.34 -23.58
N ASN A 198 -6.96 -6.53 -23.92
CA ASN A 198 -8.32 -6.79 -24.44
C ASN A 198 -9.29 -7.37 -23.39
N ALA A 199 -8.83 -7.66 -22.19
CA ALA A 199 -9.66 -8.34 -21.17
C ALA A 199 -10.71 -7.43 -20.50
N GLY A 200 -10.64 -6.10 -20.68
CA GLY A 200 -11.58 -5.16 -20.04
C GLY A 200 -11.51 -5.15 -18.51
N LEU A 201 -10.42 -5.67 -17.95
CA LEU A 201 -10.19 -5.72 -16.50
C LEU A 201 -9.67 -4.36 -15.98
N PRO A 202 -10.10 -3.92 -14.77
CA PRO A 202 -9.50 -2.77 -14.12
C PRO A 202 -7.97 -2.91 -14.01
N LEU A 203 -7.25 -1.80 -14.13
CA LEU A 203 -5.79 -1.77 -14.08
C LEU A 203 -5.20 -2.52 -12.88
N PRO A 204 -5.68 -2.31 -11.63
CA PRO A 204 -5.12 -3.02 -10.48
C PRO A 204 -5.26 -4.55 -10.57
N VAL A 205 -6.37 -5.02 -11.13
CA VAL A 205 -6.64 -6.46 -11.32
C VAL A 205 -5.77 -7.03 -12.44
N ALA A 206 -5.62 -6.30 -13.54
CA ALA A 206 -4.77 -6.70 -14.65
C ALA A 206 -3.29 -6.81 -14.21
N ASP A 207 -2.81 -5.85 -13.43
CA ASP A 207 -1.44 -5.87 -12.89
C ASP A 207 -1.23 -7.01 -11.89
N PHE A 208 -2.22 -7.32 -11.06
CA PHE A 208 -2.17 -8.51 -10.18
C PHE A 208 -2.04 -9.81 -10.98
N LEU A 209 -2.83 -9.98 -12.01
CA LEU A 209 -2.75 -11.16 -12.87
C LEU A 209 -1.42 -11.23 -13.63
N LYS A 210 -0.91 -10.09 -14.10
CA LYS A 210 0.43 -9.99 -14.70
C LYS A 210 1.53 -10.36 -13.70
N PHE A 211 1.44 -9.91 -12.46
CA PHE A 211 2.36 -10.30 -11.39
C PHE A 211 2.39 -11.81 -11.21
N ILE A 212 1.24 -12.47 -11.11
CA ILE A 212 1.14 -13.93 -10.97
C ILE A 212 1.72 -14.64 -12.21
N GLN A 213 1.42 -14.15 -13.42
CA GLN A 213 1.89 -14.74 -14.67
C GLN A 213 3.40 -14.66 -14.84
N THR A 214 4.01 -13.53 -14.45
CA THR A 214 5.44 -13.27 -14.60
C THR A 214 6.27 -13.66 -13.38
N TYR A 215 5.63 -14.25 -12.37
CA TYR A 215 6.29 -14.63 -11.13
C TYR A 215 7.33 -15.72 -11.38
N ALA A 216 8.55 -15.49 -10.93
CA ALA A 216 9.67 -16.41 -11.06
C ALA A 216 10.18 -16.97 -9.73
N GLY A 217 9.84 -16.35 -8.60
CA GLY A 217 10.25 -16.82 -7.27
C GLY A 217 11.77 -16.78 -7.02
N THR A 218 12.47 -15.90 -7.70
CA THR A 218 13.94 -15.84 -7.68
C THR A 218 14.51 -14.61 -6.98
N GLY A 219 13.67 -13.91 -6.20
CA GLY A 219 14.10 -12.75 -5.43
C GLY A 219 15.18 -13.12 -4.41
N ALA A 220 16.24 -12.31 -4.32
CA ALA A 220 17.23 -12.43 -3.26
C ALA A 220 16.65 -11.80 -1.99
N LEU A 221 16.55 -12.56 -0.90
CA LEU A 221 16.04 -12.10 0.37
C LEU A 221 17.16 -11.60 1.28
N THR A 222 16.87 -10.52 2.02
CA THR A 222 17.71 -10.13 3.16
C THR A 222 17.51 -11.09 4.34
N PRO A 223 18.39 -11.09 5.35
CA PRO A 223 18.20 -11.90 6.56
C PRO A 223 16.86 -11.63 7.26
N GLU A 224 16.43 -10.38 7.29
CA GLU A 224 15.16 -9.95 7.90
C GLU A 224 13.95 -10.45 7.09
N GLU A 225 14.03 -10.44 5.77
CA GLU A 225 12.99 -11.00 4.89
C GLU A 225 12.92 -12.52 5.01
N TYR A 226 14.06 -13.23 5.17
CA TYR A 226 14.07 -14.66 5.48
C TYR A 226 13.39 -14.97 6.81
N ASP A 227 13.63 -14.15 7.85
CA ASP A 227 12.97 -14.31 9.16
C ASP A 227 11.44 -14.12 9.04
N LEU A 228 11.00 -13.12 8.26
CA LEU A 228 9.57 -12.91 8.01
C LEU A 228 8.97 -14.05 7.18
N LEU A 229 9.66 -14.52 6.14
CA LEU A 229 9.21 -15.67 5.36
C LEU A 229 9.03 -16.91 6.24
N ALA A 230 10.02 -17.22 7.09
CA ALA A 230 9.95 -18.31 8.04
C ALA A 230 8.79 -18.14 9.05
N PHE A 231 8.52 -16.92 9.49
CA PHE A 231 7.37 -16.61 10.35
C PHE A 231 6.04 -16.92 9.64
N ILE A 232 5.87 -16.49 8.39
CA ILE A 232 4.67 -16.76 7.59
C ILE A 232 4.49 -18.28 7.39
N GLU A 233 5.54 -18.98 6.95
CA GLU A 233 5.51 -20.42 6.69
C GLU A 233 5.15 -21.22 7.93
N ASN A 234 5.74 -20.90 9.08
CA ASN A 234 5.56 -21.70 10.30
C ASN A 234 4.33 -21.32 11.14
N ARG A 235 3.96 -20.02 11.15
CA ARG A 235 2.92 -19.53 12.07
C ARG A 235 1.57 -19.31 11.39
N LEU A 236 1.58 -19.05 10.08
CA LEU A 236 0.39 -18.71 9.33
C LEU A 236 -0.04 -19.83 8.39
N LEU A 237 0.89 -20.35 7.56
CA LEU A 237 0.57 -21.34 6.54
C LEU A 237 0.73 -22.78 7.04
N ASN A 238 1.57 -23.02 8.05
CA ASN A 238 2.03 -24.36 8.47
C ASN A 238 2.56 -25.19 7.28
N GLY A 239 3.28 -24.54 6.40
CA GLY A 239 3.83 -25.09 5.16
C GLY A 239 4.48 -24.00 4.30
N LYS A 240 4.89 -24.36 3.09
CA LYS A 240 5.60 -23.48 2.16
C LYS A 240 4.85 -23.33 0.86
N VAL A 241 4.87 -22.12 0.31
CA VAL A 241 4.44 -21.86 -1.05
C VAL A 241 5.68 -21.72 -1.94
N ALA A 242 5.76 -22.54 -2.97
CA ALA A 242 6.84 -22.52 -3.95
C ALA A 242 6.29 -22.38 -5.37
N TYR A 243 7.15 -21.97 -6.31
CA TYR A 243 6.82 -21.92 -7.72
C TYR A 243 7.69 -22.93 -8.47
N GLU A 244 7.07 -23.99 -8.92
CA GLU A 244 7.75 -25.15 -9.54
C GLU A 244 7.07 -25.51 -10.86
N ASN A 245 7.86 -25.77 -11.89
CA ASN A 245 7.38 -26.19 -13.21
C ASN A 245 6.28 -25.29 -13.79
N GLY A 246 6.40 -23.96 -13.56
CA GLY A 246 5.45 -22.97 -14.05
C GLY A 246 4.13 -22.90 -13.29
N GLN A 247 4.06 -23.43 -12.07
CA GLN A 247 2.88 -23.35 -11.21
C GLN A 247 3.20 -23.16 -9.74
N PHE A 248 2.28 -22.55 -9.01
CA PHE A 248 2.38 -22.49 -7.55
C PHE A 248 2.02 -23.86 -6.95
N VAL A 249 2.83 -24.30 -6.00
CA VAL A 249 2.63 -25.52 -5.20
C VAL A 249 2.65 -25.16 -3.72
N PHE A 250 1.91 -25.95 -2.94
CA PHE A 250 1.95 -25.89 -1.48
C PHE A 250 2.59 -27.16 -0.94
N GLN A 251 3.59 -27.01 -0.08
CA GLN A 251 4.36 -28.08 0.53
C GLN A 251 4.06 -28.12 2.03
N GLU A 252 3.47 -29.21 2.47
CA GLU A 252 3.25 -29.51 3.90
C GLU A 252 3.89 -30.84 4.25
N LYS A 253 4.92 -30.82 5.12
CA LYS A 253 5.73 -31.99 5.45
C LYS A 253 6.31 -32.68 4.19
N GLU A 254 5.89 -33.93 3.91
CA GLU A 254 6.30 -34.69 2.73
C GLU A 254 5.34 -34.56 1.54
N SER A 255 4.21 -33.88 1.73
CA SER A 255 3.18 -33.70 0.71
C SER A 255 3.40 -32.43 -0.09
N VAL A 256 3.40 -32.53 -1.42
CA VAL A 256 3.44 -31.40 -2.36
C VAL A 256 2.20 -31.48 -3.21
N ILE A 257 1.39 -30.43 -3.18
CA ILE A 257 0.16 -30.34 -3.96
C ILE A 257 0.15 -29.04 -4.79
N PRO A 258 -0.42 -29.04 -6.00
CA PRO A 258 -0.71 -27.78 -6.67
C PRO A 258 -1.53 -26.84 -5.78
N LEU A 259 -1.20 -25.55 -5.77
CA LEU A 259 -1.89 -24.58 -4.91
C LEU A 259 -3.41 -24.59 -5.14
N THR A 260 -3.87 -24.90 -6.35
CA THR A 260 -5.28 -25.02 -6.71
C THR A 260 -6.08 -26.07 -5.89
N TYR A 261 -5.40 -26.99 -5.24
CA TYR A 261 -6.01 -28.01 -4.35
C TYR A 261 -5.79 -27.71 -2.86
N ALA A 262 -5.11 -26.60 -2.53
CA ALA A 262 -4.95 -26.17 -1.16
C ALA A 262 -6.26 -25.58 -0.59
N SER A 263 -6.33 -25.37 0.72
CA SER A 263 -7.48 -24.74 1.34
C SER A 263 -7.63 -23.27 0.89
N SER A 264 -8.84 -22.72 0.97
CA SER A 264 -9.10 -21.32 0.64
C SER A 264 -8.18 -20.37 1.42
N MET A 265 -7.94 -20.62 2.70
CA MET A 265 -7.01 -19.83 3.52
C MET A 265 -5.59 -19.84 2.94
N ILE A 266 -5.07 -20.99 2.54
CA ILE A 266 -3.73 -21.10 1.94
C ILE A 266 -3.68 -20.31 0.61
N HIS A 267 -4.72 -20.40 -0.20
CA HIS A 267 -4.85 -19.61 -1.44
C HIS A 267 -4.78 -18.11 -1.15
N GLU A 268 -5.61 -17.64 -0.21
CA GLU A 268 -5.70 -16.23 0.14
C GLU A 268 -4.36 -15.68 0.66
N LEU A 269 -3.64 -16.45 1.46
CA LEU A 269 -2.42 -16.03 2.13
C LEU A 269 -1.13 -16.35 1.36
N SER A 270 -1.20 -17.15 0.29
CA SER A 270 -0.05 -17.53 -0.56
C SER A 270 0.64 -16.33 -1.23
N ILE A 271 -0.08 -15.24 -1.38
CA ILE A 271 0.46 -14.00 -1.94
C ILE A 271 1.53 -13.37 -1.03
N LEU A 272 1.43 -13.53 0.29
CA LEU A 272 2.38 -12.94 1.24
C LEU A 272 3.83 -13.43 1.04
N PRO A 273 4.12 -14.75 1.04
CA PRO A 273 5.46 -15.22 0.68
C PRO A 273 5.85 -14.87 -0.77
N SER A 274 4.87 -14.78 -1.69
CA SER A 274 5.16 -14.42 -3.08
C SER A 274 5.63 -12.96 -3.23
N ILE A 275 5.12 -12.04 -2.42
CA ILE A 275 5.59 -10.64 -2.39
C ILE A 275 7.05 -10.56 -1.94
N LEU A 276 7.47 -11.37 -0.96
CA LEU A 276 8.87 -11.42 -0.50
C LEU A 276 9.80 -12.03 -1.55
N ASN A 277 9.39 -13.15 -2.15
CA ASN A 277 10.20 -13.90 -3.10
C ASN A 277 10.13 -13.36 -4.55
N ALA A 278 9.43 -12.24 -4.78
CA ALA A 278 9.32 -11.67 -6.12
C ALA A 278 10.69 -11.19 -6.63
N SER A 279 10.99 -11.44 -7.90
CA SER A 279 12.20 -10.92 -8.56
C SER A 279 12.16 -9.38 -8.69
N GLN A 280 10.96 -8.80 -8.75
CA GLN A 280 10.75 -7.35 -8.73
C GLN A 280 10.49 -6.90 -7.29
N GLN A 281 11.14 -5.82 -6.88
CA GLN A 281 10.92 -5.23 -5.56
C GLN A 281 9.53 -4.59 -5.48
N ILE A 282 8.63 -5.19 -4.68
CA ILE A 282 7.31 -4.61 -4.42
C ILE A 282 7.45 -3.66 -3.22
N ARG A 283 7.18 -2.38 -3.43
CA ARG A 283 7.24 -1.34 -2.39
C ARG A 283 5.88 -1.03 -1.80
N TYR A 284 4.87 -0.78 -2.66
CA TYR A 284 3.50 -0.51 -2.26
C TYR A 284 2.65 -1.77 -2.41
N VAL A 285 1.96 -2.13 -1.34
CA VAL A 285 1.00 -3.25 -1.35
C VAL A 285 -0.37 -2.72 -0.95
N TYR A 286 -1.29 -2.78 -1.87
CA TYR A 286 -2.71 -2.53 -1.64
C TYR A 286 -3.36 -3.88 -1.38
N TYR A 287 -3.82 -4.14 -0.16
CA TYR A 287 -4.35 -5.44 0.20
C TYR A 287 -5.81 -5.30 0.59
N ASP A 288 -6.69 -5.67 -0.32
CA ASP A 288 -8.13 -5.56 -0.13
C ASP A 288 -8.68 -6.77 0.63
N GLU A 289 -9.53 -6.49 1.65
CA GLU A 289 -10.13 -7.49 2.54
C GLU A 289 -9.11 -8.53 3.03
N VAL A 290 -8.14 -8.06 3.81
CA VAL A 290 -6.98 -8.86 4.23
C VAL A 290 -7.35 -10.10 5.07
N GLU A 291 -8.51 -10.08 5.73
CA GLU A 291 -9.05 -11.17 6.54
C GLU A 291 -9.79 -12.25 5.75
N ASN A 292 -9.94 -12.12 4.45
CA ASN A 292 -10.74 -13.04 3.63
C ASN A 292 -10.30 -14.48 3.83
N SER A 293 -11.28 -15.38 4.09
CA SER A 293 -11.07 -16.80 4.42
C SER A 293 -10.14 -17.10 5.60
N VAL A 294 -9.74 -16.08 6.39
CA VAL A 294 -8.86 -16.25 7.55
C VAL A 294 -9.68 -16.38 8.82
N HIS A 295 -9.50 -17.52 9.50
CA HIS A 295 -10.15 -17.74 10.78
C HIS A 295 -9.77 -16.63 11.80
N PRO A 296 -10.71 -16.11 12.63
CA PRO A 296 -10.43 -15.01 13.57
C PRO A 296 -9.20 -15.21 14.46
N LEU A 297 -8.91 -16.44 14.89
CA LEU A 297 -7.72 -16.76 15.69
C LEU A 297 -6.40 -16.51 14.94
N LEU A 298 -6.38 -16.62 13.61
CA LEU A 298 -5.21 -16.40 12.77
C LEU A 298 -5.07 -14.94 12.31
N GLN A 299 -6.13 -14.15 12.37
CA GLN A 299 -6.09 -12.74 11.98
C GLN A 299 -5.06 -11.95 12.80
N GLY A 300 -4.82 -12.33 14.07
CA GLY A 300 -3.75 -11.77 14.86
C GLY A 300 -2.34 -12.02 14.30
N ILE A 301 -2.11 -13.17 13.68
CA ILE A 301 -0.82 -13.51 13.04
C ILE A 301 -0.70 -12.77 11.69
N VAL A 302 -1.81 -12.62 10.96
CA VAL A 302 -1.84 -11.77 9.76
C VAL A 302 -1.50 -10.31 10.12
N ALA A 303 -2.08 -9.76 11.18
CA ALA A 303 -1.76 -8.43 11.67
C ALA A 303 -0.26 -8.27 11.98
N GLN A 304 0.35 -9.24 12.71
CA GLN A 304 1.79 -9.27 12.96
C GLN A 304 2.61 -9.30 11.66
N THR A 305 2.18 -10.11 10.70
CA THR A 305 2.82 -10.21 9.39
C THR A 305 2.82 -8.87 8.66
N LEU A 306 1.69 -8.16 8.63
CA LEU A 306 1.57 -6.84 7.99
C LEU A 306 2.47 -5.79 8.66
N ILE A 307 2.52 -5.77 9.99
CA ILE A 307 3.43 -4.88 10.72
C ILE A 307 4.89 -5.16 10.38
N ARG A 308 5.29 -6.43 10.32
CA ARG A 308 6.65 -6.82 9.92
C ARG A 308 6.96 -6.43 8.48
N PHE A 309 6.02 -6.56 7.55
CA PHE A 309 6.15 -6.04 6.18
C PHE A 309 6.41 -4.53 6.17
N CYS A 310 5.66 -3.77 6.97
CA CYS A 310 5.84 -2.33 7.09
C CYS A 310 7.23 -1.98 7.66
N ASN A 311 7.71 -2.71 8.67
CA ASN A 311 9.05 -2.52 9.24
C ASN A 311 10.17 -2.82 8.24
N LEU A 312 9.96 -3.78 7.32
CA LEU A 312 10.86 -4.06 6.19
C LEU A 312 10.79 -2.99 5.08
N GLY A 313 10.05 -1.91 5.31
CA GLY A 313 9.98 -0.79 4.40
C GLY A 313 8.89 -0.91 3.35
N LYS A 314 8.05 -1.94 3.34
CA LYS A 314 6.87 -1.98 2.47
C LYS A 314 5.88 -0.90 2.92
N LYS A 315 5.23 -0.24 1.98
CA LYS A 315 4.12 0.68 2.25
C LYS A 315 2.81 -0.07 2.03
N LEU A 316 1.96 -0.05 3.04
CA LEU A 316 0.74 -0.86 3.06
C LEU A 316 -0.49 0.03 3.06
N LEU A 317 -1.38 -0.16 2.10
CA LEU A 317 -2.75 0.34 2.14
C LEU A 317 -3.68 -0.86 2.18
N ILE A 318 -4.32 -1.10 3.32
CA ILE A 318 -5.13 -2.29 3.55
C ILE A 318 -6.57 -1.93 3.85
N SER A 319 -7.51 -2.75 3.42
CA SER A 319 -8.90 -2.65 3.81
C SER A 319 -9.30 -3.84 4.68
N THR A 320 -10.19 -3.59 5.62
CA THR A 320 -10.83 -4.63 6.43
C THR A 320 -12.25 -4.24 6.81
N HIS A 321 -13.11 -5.23 6.95
CA HIS A 321 -14.41 -5.13 7.57
C HIS A 321 -14.50 -5.99 8.84
N SER A 322 -13.36 -6.58 9.27
CA SER A 322 -13.26 -7.38 10.48
C SER A 322 -12.86 -6.53 11.68
N ASP A 323 -13.74 -6.48 12.68
CA ASP A 323 -13.47 -5.91 14.00
C ASP A 323 -12.27 -6.56 14.68
N THR A 324 -12.14 -7.88 14.55
CA THR A 324 -11.00 -8.65 15.08
C THR A 324 -9.69 -8.21 14.43
N MET A 325 -9.64 -8.04 13.11
CA MET A 325 -8.44 -7.59 12.42
C MET A 325 -8.09 -6.15 12.81
N ALA A 326 -9.05 -5.22 12.75
CA ALA A 326 -8.85 -3.84 13.13
C ALA A 326 -8.40 -3.71 14.59
N GLY A 327 -9.05 -4.44 15.51
CA GLY A 327 -8.69 -4.46 16.93
C GLY A 327 -7.29 -5.03 17.20
N LYS A 328 -6.86 -6.06 16.45
CA LYS A 328 -5.50 -6.61 16.59
C LYS A 328 -4.43 -5.63 16.10
N LEU A 329 -4.65 -4.98 14.96
CA LEU A 329 -3.77 -3.92 14.45
C LEU A 329 -3.70 -2.75 15.42
N ASN A 330 -4.84 -2.28 15.93
CA ASN A 330 -4.91 -1.21 16.92
C ASN A 330 -4.10 -1.54 18.19
N ASN A 331 -4.25 -2.75 18.72
CA ASN A 331 -3.52 -3.19 19.92
C ASN A 331 -1.99 -3.20 19.67
N ILE A 332 -1.54 -3.66 18.51
CA ILE A 332 -0.11 -3.65 18.17
C ILE A 332 0.40 -2.20 18.06
N ILE A 333 -0.33 -1.33 17.34
CA ILE A 333 0.05 0.08 17.18
C ILE A 333 0.09 0.79 18.53
N LEU A 334 -0.91 0.57 19.39
CA LEU A 334 -0.96 1.15 20.74
C LEU A 334 0.26 0.74 21.58
N LEU A 335 0.60 -0.56 21.57
CA LEU A 335 1.80 -1.06 22.26
C LEU A 335 3.07 -0.46 21.67
N SER A 336 3.17 -0.33 20.36
CA SER A 336 4.33 0.26 19.67
C SER A 336 4.59 1.71 20.09
N ARG A 337 3.52 2.45 20.42
CA ARG A 337 3.59 3.87 20.83
C ARG A 337 3.68 4.07 22.36
N MET A 338 3.77 2.99 23.16
CA MET A 338 3.93 3.11 24.61
C MET A 338 5.33 3.62 24.99
N LYS A 339 5.39 4.72 25.73
CA LYS A 339 6.65 5.33 26.18
C LYS A 339 7.37 4.53 27.27
N ASN A 340 6.62 3.85 28.15
CA ASN A 340 7.20 3.04 29.22
C ASN A 340 7.61 1.66 28.68
N ILE A 341 8.89 1.50 28.39
CA ILE A 341 9.45 0.27 27.80
C ILE A 341 9.26 -0.95 28.73
N ALA A 342 9.43 -0.81 30.04
CA ALA A 342 9.30 -1.93 30.97
C ALA A 342 7.86 -2.43 31.06
N ASP A 343 6.88 -1.54 31.08
CA ASP A 343 5.46 -1.87 31.08
C ASP A 343 5.04 -2.43 29.71
N ARG A 344 5.53 -1.85 28.61
CA ARG A 344 5.34 -2.36 27.25
C ARG A 344 5.81 -3.80 27.12
N ASN A 345 7.02 -4.12 27.58
CA ASN A 345 7.59 -5.47 27.46
C ASN A 345 6.76 -6.51 28.22
N LYS A 346 6.29 -6.19 29.44
CA LYS A 346 5.39 -7.05 30.20
C LYS A 346 4.08 -7.33 29.47
N LYS A 347 3.52 -6.30 28.81
CA LYS A 347 2.26 -6.43 28.06
C LYS A 347 2.45 -7.25 26.80
N ILE A 348 3.54 -7.05 26.06
CA ILE A 348 3.91 -7.83 24.86
C ILE A 348 3.98 -9.32 25.20
N GLU A 349 4.74 -9.68 26.25
CA GLU A 349 4.89 -11.07 26.70
C GLU A 349 3.55 -11.67 27.10
N LYS A 350 2.72 -10.94 27.84
CA LYS A 350 1.40 -11.40 28.30
C LYS A 350 0.46 -11.78 27.15
N ILE A 351 0.54 -11.10 26.01
CA ILE A 351 -0.33 -11.35 24.85
C ILE A 351 0.35 -12.16 23.75
N GLY A 352 1.55 -12.69 24.01
CA GLY A 352 2.26 -13.59 23.09
C GLY A 352 2.86 -12.90 21.86
N LEU A 353 3.16 -11.60 21.94
CA LEU A 353 3.90 -10.86 20.93
C LEU A 353 5.40 -10.86 21.23
N SER A 354 6.18 -10.42 20.26
CA SER A 354 7.61 -10.13 20.34
C SER A 354 7.90 -8.68 19.94
N ASN A 355 9.11 -8.20 20.20
CA ASN A 355 9.52 -6.87 19.76
C ASN A 355 9.50 -6.73 18.21
N LYS A 356 9.64 -7.82 17.45
CA LYS A 356 9.54 -7.82 16.00
C LYS A 356 8.11 -7.54 15.49
N ASP A 357 7.11 -7.74 16.35
CA ASP A 357 5.69 -7.52 16.04
C ASP A 357 5.26 -6.08 16.32
N LEU A 358 6.14 -5.25 16.89
CA LEU A 358 5.87 -3.83 17.11
C LEU A 358 6.21 -3.03 15.87
N LEU A 359 5.39 -2.03 15.58
CA LEU A 359 5.66 -1.08 14.51
C LEU A 359 6.80 -0.15 14.91
N ASP A 360 7.75 0.05 14.02
CA ASP A 360 8.86 1.00 14.20
C ASP A 360 8.33 2.42 14.47
N GLU A 361 9.01 3.15 15.36
CA GLU A 361 8.61 4.51 15.77
C GLU A 361 8.67 5.52 14.62
N SER A 362 9.53 5.29 13.62
CA SER A 362 9.66 6.12 12.41
C SER A 362 8.49 5.96 11.44
N LYS A 363 7.67 4.92 11.57
CA LYS A 363 6.57 4.64 10.65
C LYS A 363 5.32 5.44 10.97
N HIS A 364 4.73 6.03 9.94
CA HIS A 364 3.47 6.75 10.04
C HIS A 364 2.29 5.83 9.76
N VAL A 365 1.27 5.95 10.60
CA VAL A 365 0.02 5.18 10.49
C VAL A 365 -1.14 6.13 10.29
N MET A 366 -1.97 5.84 9.31
CA MET A 366 -3.22 6.54 9.07
C MET A 366 -4.37 5.53 9.06
N VAL A 367 -5.45 5.86 9.76
CA VAL A 367 -6.64 5.00 9.85
C VAL A 367 -7.85 5.82 9.42
N TYR A 368 -8.59 5.29 8.47
CA TYR A 368 -9.75 5.93 7.90
C TYR A 368 -10.99 5.07 8.08
N GLU A 369 -12.05 5.64 8.65
CA GLU A 369 -13.34 5.00 8.77
C GLU A 369 -14.29 5.49 7.67
N PHE A 370 -14.92 4.54 6.97
CA PHE A 370 -15.89 4.78 5.92
C PHE A 370 -17.29 4.82 6.54
N VAL A 371 -17.82 6.01 6.74
CA VAL A 371 -19.10 6.25 7.40
C VAL A 371 -20.21 6.35 6.38
N LYS A 372 -21.11 5.39 6.38
CA LYS A 372 -22.25 5.33 5.47
C LYS A 372 -23.45 6.10 6.04
N HIS A 373 -23.97 7.05 5.28
CA HIS A 373 -25.15 7.83 5.63
C HIS A 373 -26.45 7.16 5.19
N ARG A 374 -27.58 7.58 5.80
CA ARG A 374 -28.91 7.01 5.50
C ARG A 374 -29.33 7.14 4.04
N GLU A 375 -28.88 8.17 3.35
CA GLU A 375 -29.12 8.41 1.90
C GLU A 375 -28.25 7.53 0.99
N GLY A 376 -27.33 6.74 1.55
CA GLY A 376 -26.44 5.84 0.80
C GLY A 376 -25.11 6.44 0.39
N SER A 377 -24.88 7.73 0.65
CA SER A 377 -23.57 8.38 0.52
C SER A 377 -22.59 7.94 1.61
N VAL A 378 -21.30 8.17 1.38
CA VAL A 378 -20.21 7.78 2.31
C VAL A 378 -19.26 8.94 2.50
N THR A 379 -18.92 9.24 3.74
CA THR A 379 -17.78 10.10 4.08
C THR A 379 -16.62 9.24 4.58
N VAL A 380 -15.40 9.70 4.35
CA VAL A 380 -14.18 9.02 4.81
C VAL A 380 -13.53 9.88 5.87
N GLU A 381 -13.53 9.39 7.09
CA GLU A 381 -13.06 10.11 8.27
C GLU A 381 -11.69 9.58 8.69
N ASN A 382 -10.75 10.50 8.95
CA ASN A 382 -9.45 10.17 9.50
C ASN A 382 -9.57 10.03 11.01
N LEU A 383 -9.33 8.84 11.55
CA LEU A 383 -9.39 8.59 12.98
C LEU A 383 -8.15 9.10 13.71
N GLU A 384 -8.35 9.81 14.81
CA GLU A 384 -7.26 10.29 15.65
C GLU A 384 -6.73 9.17 16.56
N PHE A 385 -5.39 9.07 16.64
CA PHE A 385 -4.75 8.13 17.55
C PHE A 385 -4.69 8.68 18.98
N MET A 386 -5.27 7.94 19.92
CA MET A 386 -5.24 8.24 21.35
C MET A 386 -4.21 7.38 22.07
N SER A 387 -3.16 8.03 22.59
CA SER A 387 -2.08 7.34 23.32
C SER A 387 -2.56 6.66 24.61
N TYR A 388 -1.88 5.53 24.97
CA TYR A 388 -2.09 4.88 26.27
C TYR A 388 -2.06 5.91 27.44
N PRO A 389 -2.98 5.83 28.43
CA PRO A 389 -3.89 4.70 28.73
C PRO A 389 -5.21 4.65 27.95
N LYS A 390 -5.40 5.46 26.94
CA LYS A 390 -6.55 5.35 26.04
C LYS A 390 -6.39 4.20 25.06
N ILE A 391 -7.41 3.93 24.26
CA ILE A 391 -7.57 2.70 23.47
C ILE A 391 -6.89 2.71 22.09
N GLY A 392 -6.12 3.73 21.73
CA GLY A 392 -5.57 3.88 20.38
C GLY A 392 -6.58 4.53 19.43
N TYR A 393 -6.93 3.88 18.34
CA TYR A 393 -8.01 4.30 17.45
C TYR A 393 -9.35 3.80 17.96
N GLU A 394 -10.37 4.63 17.95
CA GLU A 394 -11.74 4.30 18.35
C GLU A 394 -12.56 4.00 17.10
N PHE A 395 -13.03 2.76 16.99
CA PHE A 395 -13.87 2.27 15.88
C PHE A 395 -15.32 2.27 16.33
N GLU A 396 -16.02 3.39 16.18
CA GLU A 396 -17.38 3.56 16.71
C GLU A 396 -18.36 2.48 16.18
N ARG A 397 -18.30 2.19 14.87
CA ARG A 397 -19.23 1.23 14.24
C ARG A 397 -19.01 -0.22 14.64
N PHE A 398 -17.77 -0.62 14.89
CA PHE A 398 -17.51 -1.98 15.39
C PHE A 398 -18.03 -2.14 16.83
N ASN A 399 -17.92 -1.08 17.63
CA ASN A 399 -18.46 -1.08 18.98
C ASN A 399 -20.01 -1.17 18.97
N GLU A 400 -20.69 -0.43 18.10
CA GLU A 400 -22.16 -0.49 17.95
C GLU A 400 -22.67 -1.92 17.65
N ASN A 401 -21.99 -2.67 16.77
CA ASN A 401 -22.36 -4.06 16.46
C ASN A 401 -22.19 -5.00 17.66
N ILE A 402 -21.12 -4.82 18.43
CA ILE A 402 -20.85 -5.61 19.63
C ILE A 402 -21.90 -5.32 20.70
N ASP A 403 -22.21 -4.05 20.95
CA ASP A 403 -23.20 -3.60 21.90
C ASP A 403 -24.61 -4.12 21.53
N GLN A 404 -24.98 -4.06 20.25
CA GLN A 404 -26.23 -4.63 19.78
C GLN A 404 -26.35 -6.14 20.04
N LEU A 405 -25.28 -6.92 19.78
CA LEU A 405 -25.26 -8.36 20.07
C LEU A 405 -25.36 -8.66 21.57
N TYR A 406 -24.76 -7.80 22.42
CA TYR A 406 -24.90 -7.91 23.86
C TYR A 406 -26.34 -7.62 24.32
N ASP A 407 -26.96 -6.58 23.79
CA ASP A 407 -28.35 -6.21 24.10
C ASP A 407 -29.33 -7.29 23.64
N GLU A 408 -29.12 -7.87 22.46
CA GLU A 408 -29.92 -9.03 21.98
C GLU A 408 -29.76 -10.23 22.91
N SER A 409 -28.55 -10.55 23.32
CA SER A 409 -28.28 -11.66 24.23
C SER A 409 -28.86 -11.42 25.62
N ALA A 410 -28.76 -10.19 26.14
CA ALA A 410 -29.34 -9.81 27.41
C ALA A 410 -30.88 -9.92 27.39
N SER A 411 -31.51 -9.43 26.31
CA SER A 411 -32.98 -9.53 26.15
C SER A 411 -33.48 -10.98 26.11
N ILE A 412 -32.71 -11.90 25.52
CA ILE A 412 -33.05 -13.33 25.50
C ILE A 412 -32.92 -13.96 26.91
N MET A 413 -31.95 -13.50 27.72
CA MET A 413 -31.72 -14.04 29.08
C MET A 413 -32.68 -13.46 30.13
N GLU A 414 -33.27 -12.27 29.90
CA GLU A 414 -34.25 -11.66 30.81
C GLU A 414 -35.64 -12.31 30.76
N ASP A 415 -35.93 -13.13 29.76
CA ASP A 415 -37.20 -13.88 29.61
C ASP A 415 -37.18 -15.27 30.28
N GLU A 416 -36.14 -15.68 31.02
CA GLU A 416 -36.09 -16.84 31.91
C GLU A 416 -36.11 -16.43 33.41
#